data_7baf1547b9c5e9a7679f3fcd272a96d7
#
_entry.id   7baf1547b9c5e9a7679f3fcd272a96d7
#
_cell.length_a   1.000
_cell.length_b   1.000
_cell.length_c   1.000
_cell.angle_alpha   90.00
_cell.angle_beta   90.00
_cell.angle_gamma   90.00
#
_symmetry.space_group_name_H-M   'P 1'
#
loop_
_entity.id
_entity.type
_entity.pdbx_description
1 polymer ?
#
loop_
_entity_poly.entity_id
_entity_poly.type
_entity_poly.pdbx_seq_one_letter_code
_entity_poly.pdbx_strand_id
1 'polypeptide(L)'
;IPFELEPVAATIREREQRGAKFSIVVVAEGATPVGGDVSTVGQAVGQAEQLGGIGATVAAGLHELTGKETRTVVLGHLLRGGTPTSVDRILGLRFGAAAVRALETGHNGVMVALDPPHVTYVPLVGATHRMKSVPLDGDTVVTARDLGINFGDRMPLS
;
A
#
# COMPACT_ATOMS: atom_id res chain seq x y z
N ILE A 1 -9.52 3.20 -0.09
CA ILE A 1 -10.67 3.36 -1.03
C ILE A 1 -11.24 1.97 -1.22
N PRO A 2 -12.48 1.71 -0.79
CA PRO A 2 -13.18 0.48 -1.17
C PRO A 2 -13.37 0.45 -2.69
N PHE A 3 -13.16 -0.73 -3.30
CA PHE A 3 -13.17 -0.84 -4.76
C PHE A 3 -14.34 -1.70 -5.27
N GLU A 4 -14.73 -1.45 -6.52
CA GLU A 4 -15.60 -2.30 -7.33
C GLU A 4 -14.84 -2.78 -8.56
N LEU A 5 -15.09 -3.99 -9.02
CA LEU A 5 -14.38 -4.54 -10.19
C LEU A 5 -14.86 -3.96 -11.52
N GLU A 6 -16.14 -3.58 -11.61
CA GLU A 6 -16.71 -3.08 -12.87
C GLU A 6 -16.07 -1.77 -13.37
N PRO A 7 -15.80 -0.74 -12.53
CA PRO A 7 -15.04 0.44 -12.96
C PRO A 7 -13.64 0.09 -13.47
N VAL A 8 -12.97 -0.87 -12.84
CA VAL A 8 -11.64 -1.34 -13.27
C VAL A 8 -11.74 -2.06 -14.61
N ALA A 9 -12.71 -2.96 -14.78
CA ALA A 9 -12.96 -3.66 -16.01
C ALA A 9 -13.32 -2.71 -17.18
N ALA A 10 -14.13 -1.68 -16.89
CA ALA A 10 -14.46 -0.64 -17.85
C ALA A 10 -13.20 0.10 -18.34
N THR A 11 -12.32 0.49 -17.41
CA THR A 11 -11.04 1.13 -17.73
C THR A 11 -10.15 0.21 -18.59
N ILE A 12 -10.09 -1.07 -18.29
CA ILE A 12 -9.31 -2.05 -19.09
C ILE A 12 -9.84 -2.11 -20.53
N ARG A 13 -11.16 -2.20 -20.69
CA ARG A 13 -11.80 -2.23 -22.03
C ARG A 13 -11.54 -0.92 -22.82
N GLU A 14 -11.67 0.23 -22.17
CA GLU A 14 -11.41 1.53 -22.79
C GLU A 14 -9.95 1.66 -23.23
N ARG A 15 -8.99 1.26 -22.40
CA ARG A 15 -7.57 1.25 -22.73
C ARG A 15 -7.28 0.37 -23.95
N GLU A 16 -7.92 -0.80 -24.04
CA GLU A 16 -7.81 -1.69 -25.21
C GLU A 16 -8.36 -1.04 -26.48
N GLN A 17 -9.53 -0.41 -26.40
CA GLN A 17 -10.12 0.33 -27.52
C GLN A 17 -9.19 1.45 -28.02
N ARG A 18 -8.40 2.04 -27.13
CA ARG A 18 -7.36 3.03 -27.46
C ARG A 18 -6.04 2.39 -27.93
N GLY A 19 -5.99 1.07 -28.10
CA GLY A 19 -4.83 0.34 -28.62
C GLY A 19 -3.83 -0.15 -27.58
N ALA A 20 -4.13 -0.07 -26.29
CA ALA A 20 -3.27 -0.65 -25.25
C ALA A 20 -3.33 -2.18 -25.29
N LYS A 21 -2.16 -2.83 -25.36
CA LYS A 21 -2.04 -4.28 -25.44
C LYS A 21 -2.18 -5.00 -24.10
N PHE A 22 -2.00 -4.29 -23.00
CA PHE A 22 -2.12 -4.81 -21.64
C PHE A 22 -2.48 -3.69 -20.65
N SER A 23 -2.96 -4.09 -19.50
CA SER A 23 -3.17 -3.20 -18.35
C SER A 23 -2.50 -3.78 -17.10
N ILE A 24 -2.00 -2.92 -16.24
CA ILE A 24 -1.43 -3.30 -14.95
C ILE A 24 -2.41 -2.85 -13.89
N VAL A 25 -2.82 -3.77 -13.03
CA VAL A 25 -3.66 -3.51 -11.87
C VAL A 25 -2.84 -3.75 -10.61
N VAL A 26 -2.65 -2.73 -9.81
CA VAL A 26 -1.93 -2.81 -8.54
C VAL A 26 -2.94 -2.98 -7.43
N VAL A 27 -2.81 -4.05 -6.64
CA VAL A 27 -3.73 -4.38 -5.56
C VAL A 27 -2.95 -4.38 -4.24
N ALA A 28 -3.37 -3.53 -3.29
CA ALA A 28 -2.81 -3.57 -1.95
C ALA A 28 -3.35 -4.79 -1.19
N GLU A 29 -2.53 -5.38 -0.33
CA GLU A 29 -2.91 -6.55 0.47
C GLU A 29 -4.13 -6.29 1.37
N GLY A 30 -4.29 -5.06 1.85
CA GLY A 30 -5.44 -4.61 2.64
C GLY A 30 -6.57 -3.99 1.79
N ALA A 31 -6.58 -4.18 0.47
CA ALA A 31 -7.66 -3.68 -0.37
C ALA A 31 -8.98 -4.38 -0.05
N THR A 32 -10.09 -3.61 0.02
CA THR A 32 -11.40 -4.11 0.43
C THR A 32 -12.42 -3.82 -0.67
N PRO A 33 -13.17 -4.81 -1.15
CA PRO A 33 -14.27 -4.56 -2.06
C PRO A 33 -15.41 -3.80 -1.34
N VAL A 34 -16.21 -3.06 -2.10
CA VAL A 34 -17.40 -2.38 -1.54
C VAL A 34 -18.34 -3.41 -0.94
N GLY A 35 -18.70 -3.23 0.35
CA GLY A 35 -19.56 -4.16 1.09
C GLY A 35 -18.92 -5.48 1.50
N GLY A 36 -17.61 -5.64 1.28
CA GLY A 36 -16.84 -6.82 1.70
C GLY A 36 -15.89 -6.53 2.85
N ASP A 37 -15.35 -7.60 3.41
CA ASP A 37 -14.32 -7.57 4.44
C ASP A 37 -12.91 -7.72 3.84
N VAL A 38 -11.90 -7.41 4.65
CA VAL A 38 -10.50 -7.63 4.28
C VAL A 38 -10.24 -9.12 4.09
N SER A 39 -9.67 -9.51 2.95
CA SER A 39 -9.31 -10.90 2.69
C SER A 39 -8.18 -11.37 3.61
N THR A 40 -8.42 -12.41 4.40
CA THR A 40 -7.44 -13.03 5.28
C THR A 40 -7.13 -14.46 4.85
N VAL A 41 -5.87 -14.84 4.89
CA VAL A 41 -5.40 -16.21 4.62
C VAL A 41 -5.00 -16.84 5.93
N GLY A 42 -6.01 -17.35 6.67
CA GLY A 42 -5.79 -18.18 7.86
C GLY A 42 -5.13 -17.47 9.05
N GLN A 43 -5.45 -17.95 10.22
CA GLN A 43 -4.84 -17.53 11.49
C GLN A 43 -4.03 -18.71 12.04
N ALA A 44 -2.70 -18.59 12.06
CA ALA A 44 -1.89 -19.52 12.85
C ALA A 44 -1.99 -19.14 14.33
N VAL A 45 -2.13 -20.12 15.21
CA VAL A 45 -2.27 -19.91 16.66
C VAL A 45 -1.10 -19.07 17.18
N GLY A 46 -1.42 -17.87 17.72
CA GLY A 46 -0.43 -16.94 18.29
C GLY A 46 0.20 -15.96 17.30
N GLN A 47 -0.22 -15.91 16.06
CA GLN A 47 0.19 -14.90 15.09
C GLN A 47 -0.97 -13.95 14.72
N ALA A 48 -0.63 -12.72 14.32
CA ALA A 48 -1.60 -11.79 13.74
C ALA A 48 -2.20 -12.39 12.46
N GLU A 49 -3.46 -12.08 12.21
CA GLU A 49 -4.17 -12.48 10.99
C GLU A 49 -3.33 -12.13 9.74
N GLN A 50 -3.00 -13.14 8.92
CA GLN A 50 -2.28 -12.88 7.67
C GLN A 50 -3.28 -12.41 6.61
N LEU A 51 -3.10 -11.16 6.17
CA LEU A 51 -3.76 -10.62 4.99
C LEU A 51 -3.25 -11.35 3.74
N GLY A 52 -4.14 -11.69 2.80
CA GLY A 52 -3.70 -12.30 1.55
C GLY A 52 -4.85 -12.75 0.65
N GLY A 53 -4.49 -13.16 -0.56
CA GLY A 53 -5.44 -13.70 -1.53
C GLY A 53 -6.23 -12.67 -2.35
N ILE A 54 -6.32 -11.41 -1.93
CA ILE A 54 -7.10 -10.38 -2.64
C ILE A 54 -6.66 -10.19 -4.09
N GLY A 55 -5.35 -10.28 -4.38
CA GLY A 55 -4.83 -10.20 -5.74
C GLY A 55 -5.37 -11.29 -6.65
N ALA A 56 -5.49 -12.52 -6.16
CA ALA A 56 -6.06 -13.64 -6.91
C ALA A 56 -7.56 -13.46 -7.12
N THR A 57 -8.28 -12.99 -6.10
CA THR A 57 -9.73 -12.69 -6.18
C THR A 57 -9.99 -11.61 -7.23
N VAL A 58 -9.23 -10.51 -7.21
CA VAL A 58 -9.34 -9.43 -8.21
C VAL A 58 -9.02 -9.96 -9.62
N ALA A 59 -7.98 -10.77 -9.76
CA ALA A 59 -7.60 -11.34 -11.05
C ALA A 59 -8.70 -12.24 -11.62
N ALA A 60 -9.28 -13.12 -10.80
CA ALA A 60 -10.39 -13.99 -11.22
C ALA A 60 -11.61 -13.17 -11.67
N GLY A 61 -12.04 -12.19 -10.84
CA GLY A 61 -13.19 -11.35 -11.18
C GLY A 61 -12.96 -10.48 -12.42
N LEU A 62 -11.75 -9.96 -12.62
CA LEU A 62 -11.43 -9.21 -13.83
C LEU A 62 -11.38 -10.12 -15.08
N HIS A 63 -10.94 -11.38 -14.92
CA HIS A 63 -11.01 -12.36 -15.98
C HIS A 63 -12.47 -12.63 -16.41
N GLU A 64 -13.35 -12.85 -15.45
CA GLU A 64 -14.79 -13.06 -15.70
C GLU A 64 -15.44 -11.86 -16.41
N LEU A 65 -15.14 -10.63 -15.94
CA LEU A 65 -15.73 -9.41 -16.49
C LEU A 65 -15.19 -9.01 -17.85
N THR A 66 -13.93 -9.32 -18.15
CA THR A 66 -13.25 -8.84 -19.37
C THR A 66 -12.97 -9.94 -20.39
N GLY A 67 -13.03 -11.21 -20.01
CA GLY A 67 -12.58 -12.34 -20.83
C GLY A 67 -11.06 -12.37 -21.09
N LYS A 68 -10.28 -11.52 -20.39
CA LYS A 68 -8.83 -11.41 -20.61
C LYS A 68 -8.05 -12.37 -19.72
N GLU A 69 -6.96 -12.91 -20.27
CA GLU A 69 -5.99 -13.64 -19.46
C GLU A 69 -5.40 -12.72 -18.38
N THR A 70 -5.47 -13.15 -17.14
CA THR A 70 -4.91 -12.44 -16.00
C THR A 70 -3.78 -13.24 -15.38
N ARG A 71 -2.74 -12.56 -14.93
CA ARG A 71 -1.60 -13.15 -14.21
C ARG A 71 -1.33 -12.35 -12.95
N THR A 72 -1.27 -13.03 -11.82
CA THR A 72 -1.02 -12.41 -10.53
C THR A 72 0.44 -12.64 -10.11
N VAL A 73 1.10 -11.57 -9.67
CA VAL A 73 2.43 -11.63 -9.08
C VAL A 73 2.35 -10.99 -7.70
N VAL A 74 2.68 -11.77 -6.67
CA VAL A 74 2.78 -11.27 -5.30
C VAL A 74 4.22 -10.84 -5.04
N LEU A 75 4.45 -9.53 -4.97
CA LEU A 75 5.79 -8.96 -4.82
C LEU A 75 6.40 -9.23 -3.44
N GLY A 76 5.57 -9.21 -2.38
CA GLY A 76 6.02 -9.50 -1.02
C GLY A 76 7.25 -8.70 -0.62
N HIS A 77 8.28 -9.38 -0.12
CA HIS A 77 9.52 -8.76 0.33
C HIS A 77 10.38 -8.14 -0.80
N LEU A 78 10.10 -8.44 -2.05
CA LEU A 78 10.78 -7.78 -3.19
C LEU A 78 10.63 -6.26 -3.14
N LEU A 79 9.48 -5.76 -2.64
CA LEU A 79 9.25 -4.31 -2.45
C LEU A 79 10.17 -3.68 -1.40
N ARG A 80 10.79 -4.48 -0.55
CA ARG A 80 11.73 -4.03 0.49
C ARG A 80 13.19 -4.25 0.11
N GLY A 81 13.42 -4.82 -1.07
CA GLY A 81 14.75 -5.06 -1.62
C GLY A 81 15.33 -3.84 -2.33
N GLY A 82 16.58 -3.95 -2.73
CA GLY A 82 17.28 -2.94 -3.50
C GLY A 82 18.51 -2.38 -2.76
N THR A 83 19.37 -1.72 -3.51
CA THR A 83 20.54 -1.03 -2.94
C THR A 83 20.10 0.26 -2.26
N PRO A 84 20.49 0.50 -0.99
CA PRO A 84 20.13 1.70 -0.28
C PRO A 84 20.74 2.95 -0.96
N THR A 85 19.94 4.00 -1.06
CA THR A 85 20.38 5.30 -1.53
C THR A 85 21.26 6.02 -0.50
N SER A 86 21.88 7.15 -0.88
CA SER A 86 22.59 8.00 0.07
C SER A 86 21.68 8.52 1.19
N VAL A 87 20.43 8.80 0.88
CA VAL A 87 19.42 9.25 1.87
C VAL A 87 19.14 8.14 2.88
N ASP A 88 18.92 6.90 2.43
CA ASP A 88 18.69 5.75 3.32
C ASP A 88 19.87 5.54 4.26
N ARG A 89 21.09 5.65 3.75
CA ARG A 89 22.33 5.49 4.55
C ARG A 89 22.47 6.58 5.61
N ILE A 90 22.24 7.85 5.24
CA ILE A 90 22.31 8.97 6.19
C ILE A 90 21.20 8.83 7.25
N LEU A 91 19.98 8.48 6.87
CA LEU A 91 18.90 8.24 7.83
C LEU A 91 19.20 7.08 8.77
N GLY A 92 19.76 5.99 8.24
CA GLY A 92 20.18 4.85 9.07
C GLY A 92 21.23 5.24 10.12
N LEU A 93 22.24 6.03 9.75
CA LEU A 93 23.26 6.56 10.68
C LEU A 93 22.63 7.50 11.73
N ARG A 94 21.78 8.41 11.31
CA ARG A 94 21.08 9.36 12.22
C ARG A 94 20.20 8.65 13.20
N PHE A 95 19.43 7.66 12.74
CA PHE A 95 18.53 6.88 13.61
C PHE A 95 19.30 5.98 14.57
N GLY A 96 20.36 5.31 14.11
CA GLY A 96 21.22 4.51 14.97
C GLY A 96 21.86 5.33 16.08
N ALA A 97 22.45 6.46 15.74
CA ALA A 97 23.04 7.39 16.72
C ALA A 97 22.00 7.96 17.70
N ALA A 98 20.80 8.27 17.21
CA ALA A 98 19.71 8.75 18.07
C ALA A 98 19.18 7.65 19.00
N ALA A 99 19.14 6.39 18.55
CA ALA A 99 18.73 5.27 19.41
C ALA A 99 19.71 5.06 20.58
N VAL A 100 21.02 5.16 20.31
CA VAL A 100 22.05 5.07 21.35
C VAL A 100 21.87 6.22 22.36
N ARG A 101 21.73 7.46 21.88
CA ARG A 101 21.49 8.63 22.76
C ARG A 101 20.20 8.46 23.60
N ALA A 102 19.14 7.88 23.03
CA ALA A 102 17.91 7.62 23.77
C ALA A 102 18.18 6.71 25.00
N LEU A 103 18.95 5.63 24.79
CA LEU A 103 19.34 4.73 25.89
C LEU A 103 20.22 5.43 26.93
N GLU A 104 21.21 6.20 26.51
CA GLU A 104 22.11 6.95 27.40
C GLU A 104 21.35 7.98 28.26
N THR A 105 20.30 8.57 27.71
CA THR A 105 19.47 9.56 28.41
C THR A 105 18.24 8.96 29.11
N GLY A 106 18.15 7.62 29.17
CA GLY A 106 17.09 6.91 29.90
C GLY A 106 15.73 6.91 29.24
N HIS A 107 15.64 7.24 27.94
CA HIS A 107 14.41 7.14 27.17
C HIS A 107 14.12 5.68 26.84
N ASN A 108 13.07 5.11 27.45
CA ASN A 108 12.60 3.75 27.21
C ASN A 108 11.19 3.78 26.58
N GLY A 109 10.83 2.75 25.83
CA GLY A 109 9.51 2.63 25.21
C GLY A 109 9.24 3.67 24.14
N VAL A 110 10.29 4.15 23.46
CA VAL A 110 10.20 5.14 22.38
C VAL A 110 10.71 4.57 21.06
N MET A 111 10.21 5.13 19.98
CA MET A 111 10.69 4.91 18.61
C MET A 111 11.43 6.18 18.17
N VAL A 112 12.57 6.00 17.52
CA VAL A 112 13.25 7.09 16.82
C VAL A 112 12.49 7.42 15.55
N ALA A 113 12.12 8.67 15.34
CA ALA A 113 11.34 9.14 14.21
C ALA A 113 12.00 10.36 13.54
N LEU A 114 11.70 10.56 12.26
CA LEU A 114 12.10 11.75 11.52
C LEU A 114 10.96 12.77 11.55
N ASP A 115 11.27 13.95 12.07
CA ASP A 115 10.46 15.17 11.95
C ASP A 115 11.35 16.22 11.26
N PRO A 116 11.32 16.30 9.94
CA PRO A 116 12.28 17.08 9.17
C PRO A 116 12.42 18.53 9.64
N PRO A 117 13.66 19.02 9.81
CA PRO A 117 14.94 18.34 9.58
C PRO A 117 15.46 17.53 10.77
N HIS A 118 14.69 17.38 11.84
CA HIS A 118 15.11 16.83 13.14
C HIS A 118 14.78 15.34 13.27
N VAL A 119 15.52 14.67 14.13
CA VAL A 119 15.19 13.34 14.64
C VAL A 119 14.57 13.52 16.03
N THR A 120 13.44 12.89 16.29
CA THR A 120 12.67 12.97 17.53
C THR A 120 12.39 11.58 18.10
N TYR A 121 11.85 11.55 19.32
CA TYR A 121 11.42 10.32 19.99
C TYR A 121 9.90 10.30 20.13
N VAL A 122 9.28 9.23 19.64
CA VAL A 122 7.84 9.03 19.71
C VAL A 122 7.54 7.85 20.63
N PRO A 123 6.65 7.99 21.63
CA PRO A 123 6.25 6.86 22.47
C PRO A 123 5.68 5.71 21.62
N LEU A 124 6.13 4.47 21.86
CA LEU A 124 5.68 3.28 21.12
C LEU A 124 4.16 3.11 21.21
N VAL A 125 3.56 3.40 22.36
CA VAL A 125 2.10 3.35 22.53
C VAL A 125 1.40 4.26 21.51
N GLY A 126 1.90 5.49 21.31
CA GLY A 126 1.35 6.40 20.31
C GLY A 126 1.60 5.96 18.87
N ALA A 127 2.72 5.31 18.60
CA ALA A 127 3.08 4.83 17.28
C ALA A 127 2.26 3.61 16.83
N THR A 128 1.79 2.78 17.77
CA THR A 128 1.07 1.53 17.49
C THR A 128 -0.45 1.68 17.50
N HIS A 129 -0.99 2.76 18.07
CA HIS A 129 -2.44 2.96 18.20
C HIS A 129 -3.17 3.33 16.90
N ARG A 130 -2.47 3.82 15.88
CA ARG A 130 -3.09 4.22 14.60
C ARG A 130 -2.27 3.69 13.43
N MET A 131 -2.87 2.81 12.65
CA MET A 131 -2.35 2.54 11.31
C MET A 131 -2.48 3.82 10.47
N LYS A 132 -1.38 4.23 9.87
CA LYS A 132 -1.36 5.39 8.97
C LYS A 132 -1.99 4.97 7.64
N SER A 133 -3.10 5.59 7.28
CA SER A 133 -3.74 5.42 5.98
C SER A 133 -3.31 6.53 5.02
N VAL A 134 -3.47 6.28 3.73
CA VAL A 134 -3.26 7.30 2.69
C VAL A 134 -4.44 8.29 2.74
N PRO A 135 -4.19 9.62 2.86
CA PRO A 135 -5.25 10.61 2.76
C PRO A 135 -5.89 10.56 1.37
N LEU A 136 -7.22 10.41 1.34
CA LEU A 136 -7.94 10.25 0.05
C LEU A 136 -8.02 11.54 -0.76
N ASP A 137 -7.89 12.67 -0.08
CA ASP A 137 -7.83 14.03 -0.62
C ASP A 137 -6.39 14.54 -0.75
N GLY A 138 -5.40 13.68 -0.49
CA GLY A 138 -3.99 14.03 -0.58
C GLY A 138 -3.51 14.20 -2.02
N ASP A 139 -2.54 15.07 -2.20
CA ASP A 139 -1.95 15.44 -3.50
C ASP A 139 -1.54 14.21 -4.35
N THR A 140 -1.03 13.16 -3.73
CA THR A 140 -0.66 11.92 -4.42
C THR A 140 -1.87 11.23 -5.07
N VAL A 141 -3.02 11.19 -4.39
CA VAL A 141 -4.24 10.57 -4.92
C VAL A 141 -4.83 11.46 -6.01
N VAL A 142 -4.86 12.77 -5.80
CA VAL A 142 -5.31 13.76 -6.81
C VAL A 142 -4.46 13.61 -8.07
N THR A 143 -3.14 13.67 -7.95
CA THR A 143 -2.21 13.51 -9.09
C THR A 143 -2.43 12.19 -9.83
N ALA A 144 -2.62 11.08 -9.10
CA ALA A 144 -2.87 9.79 -9.74
C ALA A 144 -4.17 9.79 -10.55
N ARG A 145 -5.23 10.45 -10.04
CA ARG A 145 -6.49 10.62 -10.79
C ARG A 145 -6.31 11.50 -12.04
N ASP A 146 -5.59 12.61 -11.92
CA ASP A 146 -5.28 13.50 -13.06
C ASP A 146 -4.52 12.76 -14.16
N LEU A 147 -3.69 11.76 -13.80
CA LEU A 147 -3.01 10.86 -14.72
C LEU A 147 -3.91 9.75 -15.29
N GLY A 148 -5.19 9.72 -14.93
CA GLY A 148 -6.15 8.73 -15.40
C GLY A 148 -6.03 7.35 -14.72
N ILE A 149 -5.42 7.28 -13.54
CA ILE A 149 -5.37 6.05 -12.75
C ILE A 149 -6.72 5.83 -12.07
N ASN A 150 -7.36 4.70 -12.38
CA ASN A 150 -8.62 4.28 -11.78
C ASN A 150 -8.35 3.58 -10.44
N PHE A 151 -9.03 3.98 -9.38
CA PHE A 151 -8.92 3.37 -8.05
C PHE A 151 -10.00 2.31 -7.76
N GLY A 152 -10.79 1.94 -8.76
CA GLY A 152 -11.89 1.00 -8.60
C GLY A 152 -13.11 1.61 -7.90
N ASP A 153 -13.17 2.92 -7.75
CA ASP A 153 -14.31 3.64 -7.21
C ASP A 153 -15.15 4.27 -8.35
N ARG A 154 -16.38 4.66 -8.03
CA ARG A 154 -17.31 5.26 -8.99
C ARG A 154 -17.10 6.75 -9.21
N MET A 155 -16.00 7.34 -8.73
CA MET A 155 -15.78 8.76 -8.98
C MET A 155 -15.53 8.97 -10.48
N PRO A 156 -16.29 9.87 -11.14
CA PRO A 156 -16.03 10.21 -12.54
C PRO A 156 -14.61 10.76 -12.67
N LEU A 157 -13.92 10.33 -13.69
CA LEU A 157 -12.71 11.02 -14.15
C LEU A 157 -13.17 12.44 -14.52
N SER A 158 -12.71 13.43 -13.80
CA SER A 158 -13.00 14.85 -14.05
C SER A 158 -12.43 15.30 -15.39
#